data_a8ae7f4bd393c01081bdaca250f91be9
#
_entry.id   a8ae7f4bd393c01081bdaca250f91be9
#
_cell.length_a   1.000
_cell.length_b   1.000
_cell.length_c   1.000
_cell.angle_alpha   90.00
_cell.angle_beta   90.00
_cell.angle_gamma   90.00
#
_symmetry.space_group_name_H-M   'P 1'
#
loop_
_entity.id
_entity.type
_entity.pdbx_description
1 polymer ?
#
loop_
_entity_poly.entity_id
_entity_poly.type
_entity_poly.pdbx_seq_one_letter_code
_entity_poly.pdbx_strand_id
1 'polypeptide(L)'
;MARYGDIVLVTLDENNELEGDALAHVERVAAEAAATAAASKLDATAFADYVAQAQARGVTAPVENRSASLNAVTEFNADPTGSVDSTAAINRAIQQAAERGGGTVHLPAGSYKVSYPFIELLGSVHLQGAGRESTTLFVDTAVPVPVKTAVIHAGNYDEPRHGTGNILMGVSDLFIKAEYPLREHTSNIPANVGGIVFHTELGVNPHEPDGAHRIENVIIWDMAYGIALFGLDDQACQVRNVRVRRTREFGVCVGKPLEHQRAKVNGKRETGAGDNILDAVDVSGANISGEGFAGIECYTTNTTFTACKAWYNRRSSSGVEGAKGSIWDTKGSNAEHPHAPIKNGAGFYVHGGRNNFTGCTAQENGGHGFALVGTANQVVGCRAASSSWWDTSGKAPNSAADFFVANWAWGLVMTGNIAQSEYGEKTGANHGYFFESWGHDIIARGNAAIAQPTALKAGSMGKNVIIEVNQETVKGA
;
A
#
# COMPACT_ATOMS: atom_id res chain seq x y z
N MET A 1 -1.07 26.89 -32.29
CA MET A 1 -1.31 25.42 -32.23
C MET A 1 -0.26 24.79 -31.36
N ALA A 2 -0.62 24.32 -30.18
CA ALA A 2 0.25 23.52 -29.31
C ALA A 2 -0.18 22.07 -29.46
N ARG A 3 0.72 21.18 -29.85
CA ARG A 3 0.49 19.73 -29.83
C ARG A 3 0.76 19.23 -28.43
N TYR A 4 -0.27 18.73 -27.80
CA TYR A 4 -0.16 17.84 -26.63
C TYR A 4 -0.74 16.48 -27.03
N GLY A 5 0.14 15.55 -27.39
CA GLY A 5 -0.29 14.25 -27.87
C GLY A 5 -1.25 14.31 -29.06
N ASP A 6 -1.99 13.26 -29.31
CA ASP A 6 -2.95 13.16 -30.43
C ASP A 6 -4.29 13.88 -30.19
N ILE A 7 -4.33 14.89 -29.30
CA ILE A 7 -5.53 15.70 -29.06
C ILE A 7 -5.53 16.92 -29.98
N VAL A 8 -6.44 16.97 -30.91
CA VAL A 8 -6.72 18.14 -31.75
C VAL A 8 -7.78 18.98 -31.04
N LEU A 9 -7.39 20.17 -30.57
CA LEU A 9 -8.33 21.16 -30.06
C LEU A 9 -8.95 21.87 -31.26
N VAL A 10 -10.26 21.73 -31.40
CA VAL A 10 -11.04 22.39 -32.47
C VAL A 10 -11.83 23.53 -31.85
N THR A 11 -11.75 24.72 -32.39
CA THR A 11 -12.62 25.84 -32.03
C THR A 11 -13.90 25.80 -32.85
N LEU A 12 -15.00 26.04 -32.18
CA LEU A 12 -16.33 26.20 -32.80
C LEU A 12 -16.64 27.70 -32.90
N ASP A 13 -17.37 28.09 -33.92
CA ASP A 13 -17.90 29.43 -34.05
C ASP A 13 -19.09 29.70 -33.10
N GLU A 14 -19.62 30.92 -33.17
CA GLU A 14 -20.76 31.35 -32.34
C GLU A 14 -22.06 30.58 -32.61
N ASN A 15 -22.14 29.82 -33.70
CA ASN A 15 -23.27 28.94 -34.02
C ASN A 15 -23.00 27.46 -33.70
N ASN A 16 -21.88 27.18 -33.07
CA ASN A 16 -21.44 25.82 -32.74
C ASN A 16 -21.04 24.99 -33.98
N GLU A 17 -20.65 25.65 -35.04
CA GLU A 17 -20.12 25.04 -36.29
C GLU A 17 -18.60 25.14 -36.32
N LEU A 18 -17.93 24.22 -37.02
CA LEU A 18 -16.49 24.24 -37.20
C LEU A 18 -16.10 25.37 -38.14
N GLU A 19 -15.19 26.26 -37.76
CA GLU A 19 -14.60 27.24 -38.70
C GLU A 19 -14.03 26.52 -39.92
N GLY A 20 -14.22 27.10 -41.10
CA GLY A 20 -13.92 26.46 -42.40
C GLY A 20 -12.50 25.89 -42.52
N ASP A 21 -11.50 26.57 -41.96
CA ASP A 21 -10.11 26.06 -41.88
C ASP A 21 -9.94 24.88 -40.94
N ALA A 22 -10.76 24.79 -39.87
CA ALA A 22 -10.74 23.68 -38.91
C ALA A 22 -11.35 22.41 -39.53
N LEU A 23 -12.41 22.55 -40.33
CA LEU A 23 -13.03 21.41 -41.02
C LEU A 23 -12.05 20.81 -42.04
N ALA A 24 -11.39 21.61 -42.86
CA ALA A 24 -10.36 21.16 -43.79
C ALA A 24 -9.16 20.48 -43.08
N HIS A 25 -8.82 20.97 -41.90
CA HIS A 25 -7.77 20.34 -41.08
C HIS A 25 -8.22 18.97 -40.51
N VAL A 26 -9.45 18.86 -40.01
CA VAL A 26 -10.02 17.58 -39.50
C VAL A 26 -10.14 16.57 -40.64
N GLU A 27 -10.60 16.99 -41.84
CA GLU A 27 -10.67 16.12 -43.02
C GLU A 27 -9.29 15.60 -43.43
N ARG A 28 -8.27 16.48 -43.42
CA ARG A 28 -6.89 16.08 -43.71
C ARG A 28 -6.33 15.12 -42.69
N VAL A 29 -6.52 15.37 -41.40
CA VAL A 29 -6.05 14.48 -40.32
C VAL A 29 -6.78 13.13 -40.36
N ALA A 30 -8.07 13.15 -40.68
CA ALA A 30 -8.84 11.90 -40.84
C ALA A 30 -8.37 11.12 -42.09
N ALA A 31 -8.03 11.79 -43.18
CA ALA A 31 -7.47 11.18 -44.40
C ALA A 31 -6.04 10.61 -44.13
N GLU A 32 -5.20 11.32 -43.38
CA GLU A 32 -3.87 10.86 -42.97
C GLU A 32 -3.97 9.68 -42.01
N ALA A 33 -4.91 9.71 -41.06
CA ALA A 33 -5.17 8.60 -40.14
C ALA A 33 -5.73 7.37 -40.92
N ALA A 34 -6.62 7.58 -41.88
CA ALA A 34 -7.13 6.53 -42.75
C ALA A 34 -6.05 5.95 -43.65
N ALA A 35 -5.15 6.78 -44.19
CA ALA A 35 -4.00 6.35 -44.98
C ALA A 35 -2.98 5.58 -44.11
N THR A 36 -2.74 6.03 -42.88
CA THR A 36 -1.87 5.35 -41.92
C THR A 36 -2.50 4.01 -41.47
N ALA A 37 -3.80 3.97 -41.22
CA ALA A 37 -4.54 2.75 -40.93
C ALA A 37 -4.59 1.80 -42.14
N ALA A 38 -4.62 2.33 -43.38
CA ALA A 38 -4.53 1.54 -44.62
C ALA A 38 -3.11 1.05 -44.91
N ALA A 39 -2.09 1.84 -44.54
CA ALA A 39 -0.68 1.43 -44.61
C ALA A 39 -0.25 0.49 -43.49
N SER A 40 -0.90 0.59 -42.32
CA SER A 40 -0.77 -0.35 -41.17
C SER A 40 -1.73 -1.53 -41.27
N LYS A 41 -2.40 -1.75 -42.41
CA LYS A 41 -2.98 -3.06 -42.67
C LYS A 41 -1.82 -4.04 -42.62
N LEU A 42 -1.57 -4.63 -41.47
CA LEU A 42 -1.01 -5.95 -41.41
C LEU A 42 -1.69 -6.72 -42.53
N ASP A 43 -0.90 -7.15 -43.51
CA ASP A 43 -1.37 -7.99 -44.61
C ASP A 43 -2.33 -9.01 -43.95
N ALA A 44 -3.57 -9.03 -44.42
CA ALA A 44 -4.58 -9.93 -43.88
C ALA A 44 -4.08 -11.38 -43.89
N THR A 45 -3.15 -11.70 -44.77
CA THR A 45 -2.40 -12.95 -44.85
C THR A 45 -1.44 -13.09 -43.64
N ALA A 46 -0.68 -12.05 -43.30
CA ALA A 46 0.24 -12.11 -42.15
C ALA A 46 -0.51 -12.21 -40.80
N PHE A 47 -1.68 -11.58 -40.69
CA PHE A 47 -2.55 -11.74 -39.53
C PHE A 47 -3.19 -13.15 -39.48
N ALA A 48 -3.63 -13.67 -40.61
CA ALA A 48 -4.14 -15.05 -40.72
C ALA A 48 -3.05 -16.08 -40.39
N ASP A 49 -1.82 -15.86 -40.87
CA ASP A 49 -0.66 -16.71 -40.54
C ASP A 49 -0.28 -16.63 -39.07
N TYR A 50 -0.34 -15.44 -38.46
CA TYR A 50 -0.14 -15.26 -37.00
C TYR A 50 -1.20 -16.01 -36.20
N VAL A 51 -2.47 -15.90 -36.58
CA VAL A 51 -3.58 -16.64 -35.95
C VAL A 51 -3.42 -18.13 -36.14
N ALA A 52 -3.05 -18.59 -37.35
CA ALA A 52 -2.80 -20.00 -37.61
C ALA A 52 -1.60 -20.54 -36.82
N GLN A 53 -0.52 -19.77 -36.69
CA GLN A 53 0.63 -20.13 -35.86
C GLN A 53 0.30 -20.11 -34.36
N ALA A 54 -0.51 -19.18 -33.89
CA ALA A 54 -1.00 -19.15 -32.51
C ALA A 54 -1.88 -20.36 -32.22
N GLN A 55 -2.75 -20.75 -33.15
CA GLN A 55 -3.57 -21.97 -33.07
C GLN A 55 -2.72 -23.26 -33.10
N ALA A 56 -1.70 -23.32 -33.96
CA ALA A 56 -0.77 -24.42 -34.02
C ALA A 56 0.10 -24.60 -32.76
N ARG A 57 0.29 -23.52 -32.00
CA ARG A 57 0.97 -23.52 -30.68
C ARG A 57 0.05 -23.89 -29.52
N GLY A 58 -1.16 -24.35 -29.78
CA GLY A 58 -2.10 -24.76 -28.73
C GLY A 58 -2.82 -23.59 -28.01
N VAL A 59 -2.74 -22.39 -28.57
CA VAL A 59 -3.55 -21.24 -28.10
C VAL A 59 -4.96 -21.38 -28.69
N THR A 60 -5.60 -22.51 -28.45
CA THR A 60 -7.00 -22.78 -28.84
C THR A 60 -7.88 -22.78 -27.60
N ALA A 61 -7.84 -21.72 -26.81
CA ALA A 61 -8.97 -21.48 -25.94
C ALA A 61 -9.98 -20.62 -26.71
N PRO A 62 -11.22 -21.07 -26.89
CA PRO A 62 -12.27 -20.24 -27.46
C PRO A 62 -12.37 -18.97 -26.60
N VAL A 63 -12.37 -17.82 -27.24
CA VAL A 63 -12.55 -16.50 -26.59
C VAL A 63 -13.89 -16.41 -25.83
N GLU A 64 -14.78 -17.35 -26.07
CA GLU A 64 -16.11 -17.38 -25.50
C GLU A 64 -16.22 -17.67 -24.00
N ASN A 65 -15.14 -18.13 -23.33
CA ASN A 65 -15.20 -18.51 -21.91
C ASN A 65 -14.30 -17.70 -20.96
N ARG A 66 -13.72 -16.59 -21.40
CA ARG A 66 -12.85 -15.76 -20.53
C ARG A 66 -13.58 -15.02 -19.41
N SER A 67 -14.90 -14.97 -19.43
CA SER A 67 -15.73 -14.29 -18.41
C SER A 67 -16.40 -15.21 -17.40
N ALA A 68 -16.20 -16.53 -17.50
CA ALA A 68 -16.81 -17.45 -16.55
C ALA A 68 -16.08 -17.38 -15.20
N SER A 69 -16.77 -16.91 -14.17
CA SER A 69 -16.33 -17.05 -12.78
C SER A 69 -16.34 -18.55 -12.40
N LEU A 70 -15.22 -19.03 -11.83
CA LEU A 70 -15.15 -20.35 -11.25
C LEU A 70 -15.59 -20.33 -9.79
N ASN A 71 -16.48 -21.23 -9.41
CA ASN A 71 -16.93 -21.35 -8.04
C ASN A 71 -16.12 -22.38 -7.27
N ALA A 72 -15.32 -21.93 -6.29
CA ALA A 72 -14.43 -22.82 -5.55
C ALA A 72 -15.14 -23.91 -4.76
N VAL A 73 -16.39 -23.69 -4.35
CA VAL A 73 -17.19 -24.69 -3.60
C VAL A 73 -17.77 -25.75 -4.53
N THR A 74 -18.55 -25.31 -5.52
CA THR A 74 -19.33 -26.24 -6.35
C THR A 74 -18.50 -26.97 -7.40
N GLU A 75 -17.39 -26.36 -7.86
CA GLU A 75 -16.56 -26.92 -8.92
C GLU A 75 -15.28 -27.59 -8.39
N PHE A 76 -14.77 -27.13 -7.24
CA PHE A 76 -13.49 -27.58 -6.70
C PHE A 76 -13.56 -28.21 -5.30
N ASN A 77 -14.75 -28.23 -4.69
CA ASN A 77 -15.02 -28.79 -3.36
C ASN A 77 -14.28 -28.07 -2.23
N ALA A 78 -14.13 -26.74 -2.29
CA ALA A 78 -13.74 -25.95 -1.12
C ALA A 78 -14.83 -26.06 -0.05
N ASP A 79 -14.42 -26.20 1.23
CA ASP A 79 -15.35 -26.36 2.34
C ASP A 79 -15.70 -25.01 2.97
N PRO A 80 -16.93 -24.48 2.75
CA PRO A 80 -17.34 -23.20 3.33
C PRO A 80 -17.69 -23.29 4.82
N THR A 81 -17.65 -24.48 5.43
CA THR A 81 -17.89 -24.66 6.86
C THR A 81 -16.60 -24.53 7.68
N GLY A 82 -15.42 -24.61 7.03
CA GLY A 82 -14.11 -24.58 7.68
C GLY A 82 -13.75 -25.87 8.43
N SER A 83 -14.50 -26.95 8.25
CA SER A 83 -14.21 -28.22 8.89
C SER A 83 -13.00 -28.91 8.21
N VAL A 84 -12.87 -28.73 6.91
CA VAL A 84 -11.79 -29.29 6.09
C VAL A 84 -10.95 -28.15 5.50
N ASP A 85 -9.65 -28.41 5.35
CA ASP A 85 -8.73 -27.47 4.72
C ASP A 85 -9.08 -27.26 3.24
N SER A 86 -9.27 -26.02 2.84
CA SER A 86 -9.69 -25.61 1.51
C SER A 86 -8.53 -25.13 0.62
N THR A 87 -7.30 -25.08 1.13
CA THR A 87 -6.14 -24.54 0.42
C THR A 87 -5.96 -25.18 -0.96
N ALA A 88 -5.93 -26.51 -1.01
CA ALA A 88 -5.74 -27.24 -2.27
C ALA A 88 -6.91 -27.04 -3.26
N ALA A 89 -8.14 -26.94 -2.77
CA ALA A 89 -9.32 -26.69 -3.59
C ALA A 89 -9.28 -25.30 -4.24
N ILE A 90 -8.98 -24.27 -3.44
CA ILE A 90 -8.87 -22.89 -3.91
C ILE A 90 -7.72 -22.75 -4.91
N ASN A 91 -6.55 -23.34 -4.61
CA ASN A 91 -5.39 -23.28 -5.52
C ASN A 91 -5.68 -24.00 -6.86
N ARG A 92 -6.42 -25.12 -6.88
CA ARG A 92 -6.86 -25.73 -8.15
C ARG A 92 -7.78 -24.82 -8.95
N ALA A 93 -8.70 -24.10 -8.30
CA ALA A 93 -9.56 -23.14 -8.97
C ALA A 93 -8.75 -21.98 -9.59
N ILE A 94 -7.77 -21.45 -8.86
CA ILE A 94 -6.85 -20.41 -9.34
C ILE A 94 -6.02 -20.92 -10.52
N GLN A 95 -5.46 -22.12 -10.42
CA GLN A 95 -4.69 -22.74 -11.49
C GLN A 95 -5.54 -22.88 -12.76
N GLN A 96 -6.76 -23.38 -12.63
CA GLN A 96 -7.66 -23.52 -13.77
C GLN A 96 -8.07 -22.18 -14.38
N ALA A 97 -8.29 -21.14 -13.54
CA ALA A 97 -8.53 -19.80 -14.05
C ALA A 97 -7.34 -19.26 -14.84
N ALA A 98 -6.12 -19.44 -14.32
CA ALA A 98 -4.89 -19.00 -14.99
C ALA A 98 -4.66 -19.74 -16.32
N GLU A 99 -4.89 -21.05 -16.37
CA GLU A 99 -4.79 -21.87 -17.60
C GLU A 99 -5.77 -21.43 -18.69
N ARG A 100 -6.92 -20.85 -18.30
CA ARG A 100 -7.90 -20.24 -19.23
C ARG A 100 -7.51 -18.81 -19.66
N GLY A 101 -6.37 -18.31 -19.20
CA GLY A 101 -5.87 -16.96 -19.49
C GLY A 101 -6.37 -15.89 -18.50
N GLY A 102 -6.83 -16.29 -17.33
CA GLY A 102 -7.30 -15.44 -16.25
C GLY A 102 -8.80 -15.58 -15.97
N GLY A 103 -9.29 -14.77 -15.05
CA GLY A 103 -10.70 -14.73 -14.67
C GLY A 103 -10.91 -14.62 -13.16
N THR A 104 -12.15 -14.76 -12.72
CA THR A 104 -12.53 -14.68 -11.31
C THR A 104 -12.69 -16.06 -10.70
N VAL A 105 -12.06 -16.29 -9.55
CA VAL A 105 -12.35 -17.41 -8.66
C VAL A 105 -13.23 -16.89 -7.53
N HIS A 106 -14.47 -17.34 -7.47
CA HIS A 106 -15.44 -16.92 -6.48
C HIS A 106 -15.45 -17.86 -5.27
N LEU A 107 -15.33 -17.28 -4.09
CA LEU A 107 -15.55 -17.91 -2.80
C LEU A 107 -16.93 -17.49 -2.26
N PRO A 108 -17.95 -18.34 -2.31
CA PRO A 108 -19.24 -18.07 -1.68
C PRO A 108 -19.14 -17.69 -0.21
N ALA A 109 -20.24 -17.21 0.36
CA ALA A 109 -20.31 -16.94 1.80
C ALA A 109 -19.95 -18.20 2.60
N GLY A 110 -19.08 -18.06 3.59
CA GLY A 110 -18.61 -19.16 4.42
C GLY A 110 -17.30 -18.84 5.13
N SER A 111 -16.83 -19.79 5.92
CA SER A 111 -15.54 -19.74 6.60
C SER A 111 -14.65 -20.86 6.06
N TYR A 112 -13.56 -20.51 5.43
CA TYR A 112 -12.65 -21.45 4.78
C TYR A 112 -11.37 -21.58 5.60
N LYS A 113 -11.10 -22.79 6.08
CA LYS A 113 -9.81 -23.11 6.69
C LYS A 113 -8.73 -23.16 5.63
N VAL A 114 -7.60 -22.51 5.89
CA VAL A 114 -6.43 -22.53 5.01
C VAL A 114 -5.15 -22.78 5.82
N SER A 115 -4.25 -23.53 5.24
CA SER A 115 -2.96 -23.86 5.85
C SER A 115 -1.81 -23.70 4.87
N TYR A 116 -0.57 -23.70 5.38
CA TYR A 116 0.62 -23.68 4.54
C TYR A 116 0.59 -24.81 3.49
N PRO A 117 0.91 -24.56 2.20
CA PRO A 117 1.58 -23.36 1.65
C PRO A 117 0.68 -22.16 1.35
N PHE A 118 -0.60 -22.19 1.73
CA PHE A 118 -1.59 -21.12 1.55
C PHE A 118 -2.06 -20.95 0.10
N ILE A 119 -2.64 -19.78 -0.21
CA ILE A 119 -3.27 -19.49 -1.50
C ILE A 119 -2.26 -18.77 -2.38
N GLU A 120 -1.76 -19.43 -3.39
CA GLU A 120 -0.91 -18.83 -4.40
C GLU A 120 -1.75 -18.17 -5.49
N LEU A 121 -1.69 -16.84 -5.57
CA LEU A 121 -2.43 -16.11 -6.59
C LEU A 121 -1.61 -16.00 -7.87
N LEU A 122 -2.22 -16.37 -9.00
CA LEU A 122 -1.58 -16.35 -10.31
C LEU A 122 -2.01 -15.13 -11.13
N GLY A 123 -1.22 -14.75 -12.11
CA GLY A 123 -1.48 -13.59 -12.97
C GLY A 123 -2.82 -13.66 -13.68
N SER A 124 -3.44 -12.49 -13.83
CA SER A 124 -4.77 -12.30 -14.42
C SER A 124 -5.92 -13.00 -13.69
N VAL A 125 -5.67 -13.51 -12.46
CA VAL A 125 -6.72 -14.12 -11.63
C VAL A 125 -7.16 -13.18 -10.54
N HIS A 126 -8.47 -13.08 -10.37
CA HIS A 126 -9.11 -12.35 -9.29
C HIS A 126 -9.77 -13.32 -8.31
N LEU A 127 -9.28 -13.39 -7.07
CA LEU A 127 -9.91 -14.11 -5.99
C LEU A 127 -10.94 -13.22 -5.30
N GLN A 128 -12.22 -13.58 -5.41
CA GLN A 128 -13.33 -12.77 -4.92
C GLN A 128 -14.19 -13.52 -3.91
N GLY A 129 -14.39 -12.94 -2.74
CA GLY A 129 -15.40 -13.40 -1.77
C GLY A 129 -16.80 -12.90 -2.10
N ALA A 130 -17.79 -13.39 -1.37
CA ALA A 130 -19.17 -12.91 -1.44
C ALA A 130 -19.38 -11.58 -0.65
N GLY A 131 -18.39 -11.14 0.09
CA GLY A 131 -18.40 -9.91 0.89
C GLY A 131 -17.44 -10.03 2.07
N ARG A 132 -16.84 -8.91 2.46
CA ARG A 132 -15.81 -8.88 3.52
C ARG A 132 -16.28 -9.30 4.92
N GLU A 133 -17.57 -9.44 5.13
CA GLU A 133 -18.15 -9.96 6.37
C GLU A 133 -18.82 -11.33 6.17
N SER A 134 -18.91 -11.78 4.92
CA SER A 134 -19.58 -13.01 4.52
C SER A 134 -18.61 -14.13 4.16
N THR A 135 -17.45 -13.81 3.62
CA THR A 135 -16.42 -14.79 3.26
C THR A 135 -15.18 -14.61 4.12
N THR A 136 -14.84 -15.61 4.89
CA THR A 136 -13.68 -15.59 5.78
C THR A 136 -12.66 -16.66 5.37
N LEU A 137 -11.41 -16.25 5.22
CA LEU A 137 -10.25 -17.16 5.22
C LEU A 137 -9.63 -17.16 6.61
N PHE A 138 -9.54 -18.31 7.25
CA PHE A 138 -8.88 -18.39 8.54
C PHE A 138 -7.74 -19.39 8.53
N VAL A 139 -6.65 -19.00 9.19
CA VAL A 139 -5.39 -19.77 9.23
C VAL A 139 -5.44 -20.79 10.34
N ASP A 140 -5.14 -22.03 10.04
CA ASP A 140 -4.84 -23.03 11.06
C ASP A 140 -3.45 -22.74 11.65
N THR A 141 -3.45 -22.18 12.86
CA THR A 141 -2.21 -21.80 13.56
C THR A 141 -1.46 -22.99 14.16
N ALA A 142 -2.08 -24.18 14.17
CA ALA A 142 -1.42 -25.40 14.63
C ALA A 142 -0.40 -25.95 13.62
N VAL A 143 -0.51 -25.55 12.36
CA VAL A 143 0.42 -25.97 11.31
C VAL A 143 1.64 -25.02 11.29
N PRO A 144 2.87 -25.54 11.52
CA PRO A 144 4.06 -24.70 11.47
C PRO A 144 4.30 -24.10 10.08
N VAL A 145 4.65 -22.81 10.03
CA VAL A 145 5.00 -22.11 8.80
C VAL A 145 6.49 -21.83 8.80
N PRO A 146 7.28 -22.52 7.96
CA PRO A 146 8.73 -22.46 8.00
C PRO A 146 9.33 -21.21 7.38
N VAL A 147 8.56 -20.50 6.55
CA VAL A 147 8.99 -19.28 5.85
C VAL A 147 8.02 -18.14 6.14
N LYS A 148 8.50 -16.92 6.08
CA LYS A 148 7.64 -15.75 6.21
C LYS A 148 6.86 -15.53 4.90
N THR A 149 5.55 -15.67 4.98
CA THR A 149 4.64 -15.62 3.82
C THR A 149 3.29 -15.02 4.21
N ALA A 150 2.29 -15.08 3.34
CA ALA A 150 0.94 -14.60 3.60
C ALA A 150 -0.13 -15.62 3.22
N VAL A 151 -1.34 -15.42 3.73
CA VAL A 151 -2.52 -16.25 3.40
C VAL A 151 -2.82 -16.23 1.90
N ILE A 152 -2.67 -15.05 1.28
CA ILE A 152 -2.74 -14.90 -0.17
C ILE A 152 -1.41 -14.32 -0.62
N HIS A 153 -0.74 -14.99 -1.53
CA HIS A 153 0.59 -14.58 -1.92
C HIS A 153 0.89 -14.76 -3.41
N ALA A 154 1.76 -13.89 -3.91
CA ALA A 154 2.50 -14.06 -5.16
C ALA A 154 3.98 -13.79 -4.84
N GLY A 155 4.77 -14.85 -4.74
CA GLY A 155 6.06 -14.83 -4.03
C GLY A 155 5.87 -14.93 -2.51
N ASN A 156 6.93 -14.75 -1.73
CA ASN A 156 6.84 -14.70 -0.28
C ASN A 156 7.48 -13.39 0.26
N TYR A 157 7.58 -13.25 1.58
CA TYR A 157 8.11 -12.03 2.17
C TYR A 157 9.55 -11.72 1.75
N ASP A 158 10.41 -12.74 1.69
CA ASP A 158 11.84 -12.58 1.41
C ASP A 158 12.18 -12.76 -0.06
N GLU A 159 11.47 -13.62 -0.76
CA GLU A 159 11.79 -14.04 -2.12
C GLU A 159 10.66 -13.69 -3.11
N PRO A 160 10.97 -12.96 -4.20
CA PRO A 160 10.00 -12.67 -5.23
C PRO A 160 9.65 -13.91 -6.06
N ARG A 161 8.47 -13.91 -6.63
CA ARG A 161 8.13 -14.81 -7.72
C ARG A 161 8.57 -14.18 -9.03
N HIS A 162 9.49 -14.87 -9.72
CA HIS A 162 9.98 -14.43 -11.01
C HIS A 162 9.13 -14.97 -12.17
N GLY A 163 9.10 -14.25 -13.27
CA GLY A 163 8.55 -14.69 -14.54
C GLY A 163 7.42 -13.84 -15.09
N THR A 164 7.18 -14.01 -16.38
CA THR A 164 6.07 -13.37 -17.11
C THR A 164 4.72 -13.92 -16.64
N GLY A 165 3.71 -13.08 -16.59
CA GLY A 165 2.36 -13.48 -16.19
C GLY A 165 1.99 -13.15 -14.74
N ASN A 166 2.84 -12.43 -14.01
CA ASN A 166 2.54 -11.95 -12.66
C ASN A 166 1.83 -10.58 -12.65
N ILE A 167 0.90 -10.36 -13.55
CA ILE A 167 0.20 -9.09 -13.74
C ILE A 167 -1.28 -9.20 -13.42
N LEU A 168 -1.91 -8.07 -13.11
CA LEU A 168 -3.37 -7.92 -12.96
C LEU A 168 -4.01 -8.90 -11.97
N MET A 169 -3.30 -9.25 -10.91
CA MET A 169 -3.87 -10.06 -9.83
C MET A 169 -4.86 -9.25 -9.01
N GLY A 170 -5.91 -9.90 -8.52
CA GLY A 170 -6.91 -9.23 -7.71
C GLY A 170 -7.34 -10.02 -6.48
N VAL A 171 -7.66 -9.31 -5.40
CA VAL A 171 -8.25 -9.86 -4.18
C VAL A 171 -9.35 -8.92 -3.72
N SER A 172 -10.58 -9.43 -3.56
CA SER A 172 -11.65 -8.58 -3.04
C SER A 172 -12.69 -9.31 -2.19
N ASP A 173 -13.43 -8.51 -1.43
CA ASP A 173 -14.67 -8.91 -0.76
C ASP A 173 -14.50 -10.06 0.23
N LEU A 174 -13.43 -10.08 1.01
CA LEU A 174 -13.16 -11.15 1.97
C LEU A 174 -12.50 -10.66 3.27
N PHE A 175 -12.54 -11.53 4.27
CA PHE A 175 -11.90 -11.37 5.56
C PHE A 175 -10.79 -12.40 5.75
N ILE A 176 -9.61 -11.96 6.11
CA ILE A 176 -8.47 -12.81 6.44
C ILE A 176 -8.18 -12.68 7.93
N LYS A 177 -8.10 -13.80 8.66
CA LYS A 177 -7.75 -13.80 10.06
C LYS A 177 -6.97 -15.05 10.47
N ALA A 178 -6.21 -14.99 11.56
CA ALA A 178 -5.76 -16.19 12.21
C ALA A 178 -6.94 -16.90 12.89
N GLU A 179 -6.90 -18.22 13.00
CA GLU A 179 -7.80 -18.96 13.86
C GLU A 179 -7.41 -18.69 15.30
N TYR A 180 -8.28 -17.99 16.01
CA TYR A 180 -7.98 -17.48 17.34
C TYR A 180 -9.11 -17.79 18.32
N PRO A 181 -8.83 -18.46 19.44
CA PRO A 181 -9.76 -18.41 20.54
C PRO A 181 -9.79 -16.99 21.08
N LEU A 182 -10.91 -16.35 20.85
CA LEU A 182 -11.31 -15.00 21.24
C LEU A 182 -10.46 -14.28 22.31
N ARG A 183 -9.87 -13.17 21.91
CA ARG A 183 -9.62 -11.93 22.67
C ARG A 183 -8.52 -11.86 23.71
N GLU A 184 -7.83 -12.90 24.14
CA GLU A 184 -7.06 -12.73 25.38
C GLU A 184 -5.55 -12.51 25.20
N HIS A 185 -4.89 -12.96 24.14
CA HIS A 185 -3.43 -12.82 24.07
C HIS A 185 -2.90 -12.62 22.64
N THR A 186 -2.31 -11.49 22.40
CA THR A 186 -1.54 -11.15 21.21
C THR A 186 -0.30 -12.05 21.00
N SER A 187 0.09 -12.85 21.99
CA SER A 187 1.17 -13.82 21.91
C SER A 187 0.95 -14.93 20.87
N ASN A 188 -0.29 -15.14 20.43
CA ASN A 188 -0.64 -16.21 19.49
C ASN A 188 -0.81 -15.71 18.05
N ILE A 189 -0.60 -14.41 17.76
CA ILE A 189 -0.57 -13.94 16.38
C ILE A 189 0.60 -14.63 15.69
N PRO A 190 0.36 -15.32 14.54
CA PRO A 190 1.43 -16.06 13.86
C PRO A 190 2.57 -15.13 13.48
N ALA A 191 3.81 -15.51 13.75
CA ALA A 191 4.97 -14.68 13.48
C ALA A 191 5.32 -14.60 11.97
N ASN A 192 5.01 -15.65 11.23
CA ASN A 192 5.45 -15.82 9.85
C ASN A 192 4.33 -15.72 8.81
N VAL A 193 3.09 -15.40 9.23
CA VAL A 193 1.95 -15.39 8.30
C VAL A 193 1.31 -14.01 8.24
N GLY A 194 1.46 -13.34 7.12
CA GLY A 194 0.76 -12.09 6.80
C GLY A 194 -0.60 -12.32 6.14
N GLY A 195 -1.31 -11.24 5.86
CA GLY A 195 -2.58 -11.28 5.14
C GLY A 195 -2.38 -11.49 3.64
N ILE A 196 -1.76 -10.51 2.97
CA ILE A 196 -1.51 -10.52 1.52
C ILE A 196 -0.07 -10.06 1.26
N VAL A 197 0.65 -10.79 0.39
CA VAL A 197 1.94 -10.34 -0.13
C VAL A 197 1.97 -10.46 -1.65
N PHE A 198 2.24 -9.35 -2.30
CA PHE A 198 2.69 -9.32 -3.68
C PHE A 198 4.17 -8.96 -3.68
N HIS A 199 4.97 -9.90 -4.14
CA HIS A 199 6.41 -9.77 -4.27
C HIS A 199 6.78 -10.42 -5.60
N THR A 200 6.59 -9.65 -6.68
CA THR A 200 6.74 -10.14 -8.05
C THR A 200 7.82 -9.40 -8.81
N GLU A 201 8.57 -10.13 -9.60
CA GLU A 201 9.57 -9.61 -10.53
C GLU A 201 9.35 -10.26 -11.90
N LEU A 202 8.90 -9.47 -12.85
CA LEU A 202 8.52 -9.94 -14.19
C LEU A 202 9.72 -10.31 -15.06
N GLY A 203 10.91 -9.80 -14.71
CA GLY A 203 12.11 -10.03 -15.47
C GLY A 203 12.58 -8.82 -16.29
N VAL A 204 13.45 -9.03 -17.24
CA VAL A 204 14.32 -8.00 -17.85
C VAL A 204 13.64 -7.25 -19.01
N ASN A 205 12.36 -7.46 -19.28
CA ASN A 205 11.72 -6.82 -20.43
C ASN A 205 11.13 -5.46 -20.04
N PRO A 206 11.72 -4.33 -20.46
CA PRO A 206 11.24 -2.99 -20.12
C PRO A 206 9.91 -2.60 -20.81
N HIS A 207 9.32 -3.49 -21.59
CA HIS A 207 8.05 -3.28 -22.30
C HIS A 207 6.90 -4.14 -21.74
N GLU A 208 7.12 -4.86 -20.64
CA GLU A 208 6.05 -5.60 -19.99
C GLU A 208 5.20 -4.62 -19.15
N PRO A 209 3.87 -4.84 -19.12
CA PRO A 209 2.98 -3.98 -18.33
C PRO A 209 3.28 -4.13 -16.83
N ASP A 210 3.09 -3.04 -16.09
CA ASP A 210 3.16 -3.01 -14.64
C ASP A 210 2.23 -4.05 -14.01
N GLY A 211 2.54 -4.50 -12.81
CA GLY A 211 1.74 -5.50 -12.08
C GLY A 211 0.28 -5.13 -11.94
N ALA A 212 -0.01 -3.85 -11.67
CA ALA A 212 -1.35 -3.25 -11.60
C ALA A 212 -2.35 -4.10 -10.78
N HIS A 213 -1.89 -4.64 -9.66
CA HIS A 213 -2.70 -5.50 -8.79
C HIS A 213 -3.79 -4.71 -8.09
N ARG A 214 -4.86 -5.41 -7.68
CA ARG A 214 -5.98 -4.80 -6.94
C ARG A 214 -6.26 -5.54 -5.65
N ILE A 215 -6.41 -4.78 -4.56
CA ILE A 215 -6.87 -5.28 -3.27
C ILE A 215 -8.00 -4.36 -2.83
N GLU A 216 -9.21 -4.86 -2.82
CA GLU A 216 -10.40 -4.03 -2.57
C GLU A 216 -11.33 -4.68 -1.55
N ASN A 217 -11.89 -3.87 -0.65
CA ASN A 217 -12.93 -4.31 0.28
C ASN A 217 -12.53 -5.54 1.13
N VAL A 218 -11.31 -5.50 1.69
CA VAL A 218 -10.72 -6.60 2.46
C VAL A 218 -10.55 -6.20 3.93
N ILE A 219 -10.79 -7.15 4.84
CA ILE A 219 -10.45 -7.04 6.26
C ILE A 219 -9.33 -8.03 6.57
N ILE A 220 -8.33 -7.59 7.33
CA ILE A 220 -7.21 -8.44 7.78
C ILE A 220 -7.00 -8.24 9.27
N TRP A 221 -7.10 -9.32 10.07
CA TRP A 221 -6.92 -9.28 11.52
C TRP A 221 -5.94 -10.33 12.02
N ASP A 222 -5.20 -9.97 13.07
CA ASP A 222 -4.40 -10.90 13.85
C ASP A 222 -3.34 -11.65 13.04
N MET A 223 -2.63 -10.95 12.18
CA MET A 223 -1.61 -11.50 11.30
C MET A 223 -0.22 -10.94 11.63
N ALA A 224 0.85 -11.57 11.11
CA ALA A 224 2.19 -11.02 11.23
C ALA A 224 2.26 -9.60 10.64
N TYR A 225 1.71 -9.43 9.46
CA TYR A 225 1.54 -8.14 8.78
C TYR A 225 0.24 -8.16 7.95
N GLY A 226 -0.24 -6.99 7.56
CA GLY A 226 -1.48 -6.91 6.78
C GLY A 226 -1.23 -7.12 5.29
N ILE A 227 -0.75 -6.08 4.60
CA ILE A 227 -0.47 -6.10 3.16
C ILE A 227 0.98 -5.68 2.91
N ALA A 228 1.68 -6.41 2.06
CA ALA A 228 3.01 -6.11 1.58
C ALA A 228 3.01 -6.06 0.04
N LEU A 229 3.43 -4.92 -0.53
CA LEU A 229 3.67 -4.73 -1.96
C LEU A 229 5.17 -4.51 -2.14
N PHE A 230 5.94 -5.56 -2.43
CA PHE A 230 7.39 -5.57 -2.32
C PHE A 230 8.14 -5.70 -3.64
N GLY A 231 7.50 -6.27 -4.66
CA GLY A 231 8.17 -6.56 -5.92
C GLY A 231 8.51 -5.30 -6.71
N LEU A 232 9.56 -5.36 -7.51
CA LEU A 232 9.92 -4.27 -8.41
C LEU A 232 8.81 -3.97 -9.42
N ASP A 233 8.02 -4.98 -9.75
CA ASP A 233 6.96 -4.90 -10.74
C ASP A 233 5.56 -4.80 -10.12
N ASP A 234 5.45 -4.77 -8.78
CA ASP A 234 4.18 -4.48 -8.10
C ASP A 234 3.86 -2.98 -8.16
N GLN A 235 3.90 -2.42 -9.38
CA GLN A 235 3.62 -1.01 -9.67
C GLN A 235 2.16 -0.81 -10.08
N ALA A 236 1.70 0.44 -10.00
CA ALA A 236 0.34 0.84 -10.34
C ALA A 236 -0.75 0.04 -9.60
N CYS A 237 -0.41 -0.56 -8.46
CA CYS A 237 -1.35 -1.31 -7.64
C CYS A 237 -2.37 -0.40 -6.98
N GLN A 238 -3.58 -0.92 -6.78
CA GLN A 238 -4.67 -0.23 -6.13
C GLN A 238 -5.10 -0.97 -4.86
N VAL A 239 -5.02 -0.30 -3.72
CA VAL A 239 -5.50 -0.81 -2.42
C VAL A 239 -6.61 0.10 -1.94
N ARG A 240 -7.84 -0.38 -1.90
CA ARG A 240 -9.02 0.44 -1.60
C ARG A 240 -9.93 -0.20 -0.56
N ASN A 241 -10.48 0.64 0.32
CA ASN A 241 -11.45 0.23 1.35
C ASN A 241 -10.97 -1.01 2.14
N VAL A 242 -9.73 -0.98 2.58
CA VAL A 242 -9.10 -2.07 3.33
C VAL A 242 -9.01 -1.70 4.80
N ARG A 243 -9.27 -2.68 5.67
CA ARG A 243 -9.14 -2.53 7.11
C ARG A 243 -8.18 -3.56 7.67
N VAL A 244 -7.10 -3.09 8.30
CA VAL A 244 -6.11 -3.95 8.97
C VAL A 244 -6.14 -3.72 10.47
N ARG A 245 -6.16 -4.78 11.25
CA ARG A 245 -6.22 -4.73 12.73
C ARG A 245 -5.22 -5.69 13.34
N ARG A 246 -4.51 -5.19 14.36
CA ARG A 246 -3.65 -5.98 15.25
C ARG A 246 -2.65 -6.86 14.50
N THR A 247 -1.65 -6.25 13.92
CA THR A 247 -0.53 -6.95 13.29
C THR A 247 0.73 -6.88 14.16
N ARG A 248 1.57 -7.90 14.10
CA ARG A 248 2.85 -7.90 14.81
C ARG A 248 3.77 -6.79 14.29
N GLU A 249 3.81 -6.66 12.98
CA GLU A 249 4.60 -5.67 12.26
C GLU A 249 3.69 -4.56 11.70
N PHE A 250 3.93 -4.11 10.51
CA PHE A 250 3.12 -3.08 9.85
C PHE A 250 1.71 -3.58 9.46
N GLY A 251 0.79 -2.65 9.32
CA GLY A 251 -0.50 -2.93 8.69
C GLY A 251 -0.40 -2.99 7.17
N VAL A 252 0.18 -1.97 6.55
CA VAL A 252 0.44 -1.93 5.11
C VAL A 252 1.86 -1.41 4.86
N CYS A 253 2.60 -2.10 4.00
CA CYS A 253 3.93 -1.69 3.57
C CYS A 253 4.02 -1.66 2.05
N VAL A 254 4.44 -0.52 1.50
CA VAL A 254 4.66 -0.32 0.07
C VAL A 254 6.14 -0.10 -0.20
N GLY A 255 6.73 -0.96 -1.00
CA GLY A 255 8.18 -1.10 -1.13
C GLY A 255 8.78 -1.91 0.01
N LYS A 256 9.89 -2.57 -0.26
CA LYS A 256 10.54 -3.45 0.69
C LYS A 256 11.31 -2.64 1.74
N PRO A 257 11.17 -2.92 3.05
CA PRO A 257 11.95 -2.29 4.08
C PRO A 257 13.46 -2.39 3.83
N LEU A 258 14.21 -1.35 4.22
CA LEU A 258 15.64 -1.23 3.90
C LEU A 258 16.48 -2.42 4.38
N GLU A 259 16.17 -2.94 5.56
CA GLU A 259 16.83 -4.10 6.14
C GLU A 259 16.59 -5.41 5.38
N HIS A 260 15.53 -5.47 4.58
CA HIS A 260 15.16 -6.61 3.75
C HIS A 260 15.45 -6.39 2.26
N GLN A 261 16.00 -5.23 1.88
CA GLN A 261 16.40 -4.99 0.50
C GLN A 261 17.65 -5.80 0.17
N ARG A 262 17.57 -6.52 -0.94
CA ARG A 262 18.75 -7.26 -1.44
C ARG A 262 19.91 -6.29 -1.72
N ALA A 263 21.13 -6.79 -1.52
CA ALA A 263 22.32 -6.08 -1.95
C ALA A 263 22.20 -5.72 -3.44
N LYS A 264 22.63 -4.49 -3.76
CA LYS A 264 22.54 -3.88 -5.09
C LYS A 264 22.78 -4.88 -6.23
N VAL A 265 21.76 -5.17 -7.02
CA VAL A 265 21.94 -5.75 -8.34
C VAL A 265 22.25 -4.59 -9.30
N ASN A 266 23.40 -4.63 -9.97
CA ASN A 266 23.88 -3.59 -10.88
C ASN A 266 23.99 -2.18 -10.27
N GLY A 267 24.31 -2.07 -8.99
CA GLY A 267 24.53 -0.78 -8.31
C GLY A 267 23.25 -0.02 -7.91
N LYS A 268 22.06 -0.52 -8.22
CA LYS A 268 20.78 0.05 -7.81
C LYS A 268 20.20 -0.72 -6.62
N ARG A 269 19.70 -0.01 -5.61
CA ARG A 269 18.91 -0.64 -4.54
C ARG A 269 17.53 -1.01 -5.08
N GLU A 270 17.02 -2.16 -4.68
CA GLU A 270 15.63 -2.51 -4.87
C GLU A 270 14.77 -1.55 -4.05
N THR A 271 14.09 -0.64 -4.70
CA THR A 271 13.16 0.28 -4.01
C THR A 271 11.73 -0.24 -4.00
N GLY A 272 11.46 -1.32 -4.73
CA GLY A 272 10.13 -1.94 -4.81
C GLY A 272 9.10 -1.12 -5.55
N ALA A 273 7.89 -1.58 -5.47
CA ALA A 273 6.67 -1.11 -6.11
C ALA A 273 6.45 0.43 -6.04
N GLY A 274 6.41 1.10 -7.17
CA GLY A 274 6.08 2.53 -7.28
C GLY A 274 4.68 2.79 -7.85
N ASP A 275 4.31 4.06 -7.98
CA ASP A 275 3.10 4.52 -8.68
C ASP A 275 1.78 3.93 -8.15
N ASN A 276 1.73 3.54 -6.89
CA ASN A 276 0.57 2.89 -6.28
C ASN A 276 -0.47 3.89 -5.77
N ILE A 277 -1.70 3.43 -5.62
CA ILE A 277 -2.82 4.19 -5.06
C ILE A 277 -3.36 3.44 -3.84
N LEU A 278 -3.30 4.08 -2.67
CA LEU A 278 -3.94 3.62 -1.45
C LEU A 278 -5.07 4.59 -1.09
N ASP A 279 -6.30 4.11 -1.10
CA ASP A 279 -7.50 4.91 -0.86
C ASP A 279 -8.36 4.28 0.23
N ALA A 280 -8.74 5.07 1.24
CA ALA A 280 -9.56 4.63 2.37
C ALA A 280 -9.00 3.37 3.07
N VAL A 281 -7.69 3.31 3.27
CA VAL A 281 -7.01 2.24 4.01
C VAL A 281 -6.97 2.60 5.49
N ASP A 282 -7.55 1.74 6.34
CA ASP A 282 -7.67 1.94 7.77
C ASP A 282 -6.86 0.89 8.55
N VAL A 283 -5.76 1.33 9.16
CA VAL A 283 -4.84 0.48 9.94
C VAL A 283 -4.92 0.84 11.41
N SER A 284 -5.14 -0.15 12.28
CA SER A 284 -5.06 0.07 13.73
C SER A 284 -4.43 -1.07 14.50
N GLY A 285 -3.75 -0.72 15.58
CA GLY A 285 -3.10 -1.69 16.45
C GLY A 285 -2.01 -2.48 15.75
N ALA A 286 -1.36 -1.91 14.75
CA ALA A 286 -0.22 -2.52 14.09
C ALA A 286 1.07 -2.33 14.90
N ASN A 287 2.11 -3.03 14.48
CA ASN A 287 3.44 -3.02 15.07
C ASN A 287 3.47 -3.40 16.56
N ILE A 288 2.68 -4.39 16.92
CA ILE A 288 2.55 -4.85 18.31
C ILE A 288 3.88 -5.42 18.84
N SER A 289 4.63 -6.16 18.02
CA SER A 289 5.92 -6.72 18.39
C SER A 289 7.06 -5.69 18.45
N GLY A 290 6.87 -4.55 17.79
CA GLY A 290 7.91 -3.55 17.60
C GLY A 290 8.93 -3.91 16.53
N GLU A 291 8.63 -4.88 15.68
CA GLU A 291 9.49 -5.29 14.56
C GLU A 291 9.35 -4.39 13.33
N GLY A 292 8.24 -3.66 13.20
CA GLY A 292 8.00 -2.66 12.16
C GLY A 292 8.26 -1.22 12.64
N PHE A 293 8.06 -0.26 11.75
CA PHE A 293 8.23 1.17 12.07
C PHE A 293 6.88 1.86 12.33
N ALA A 294 5.85 1.50 11.57
CA ALA A 294 4.58 2.21 11.58
C ALA A 294 3.38 1.31 11.28
N GLY A 295 2.19 1.91 11.36
CA GLY A 295 0.97 1.28 10.84
C GLY A 295 0.98 1.19 9.33
N ILE A 296 1.36 2.28 8.65
CA ILE A 296 1.54 2.35 7.21
C ILE A 296 2.97 2.77 6.90
N GLU A 297 3.68 1.94 6.14
CA GLU A 297 5.08 2.15 5.77
C GLU A 297 5.21 2.34 4.25
N CYS A 298 6.00 3.32 3.83
CA CYS A 298 6.27 3.60 2.42
C CYS A 298 7.76 3.77 2.16
N TYR A 299 8.34 2.85 1.42
CA TYR A 299 9.75 2.85 1.04
C TYR A 299 9.96 3.15 -0.45
N THR A 300 8.90 3.36 -1.19
CA THR A 300 8.87 3.56 -2.63
C THR A 300 8.55 4.99 -3.04
N THR A 301 8.41 5.24 -4.33
CA THR A 301 8.18 6.57 -4.90
C THR A 301 6.84 6.66 -5.64
N ASN A 302 6.37 7.89 -5.84
CA ASN A 302 5.19 8.23 -6.65
C ASN A 302 3.87 7.59 -6.14
N THR A 303 3.80 7.14 -4.90
CA THR A 303 2.59 6.54 -4.34
C THR A 303 1.64 7.61 -3.80
N THR A 304 0.36 7.45 -4.08
CA THR A 304 -0.69 8.35 -3.60
C THR A 304 -1.48 7.68 -2.48
N PHE A 305 -1.60 8.37 -1.36
CA PHE A 305 -2.39 7.98 -0.20
C PHE A 305 -3.55 8.99 -0.03
N THR A 306 -4.78 8.52 -0.14
CA THR A 306 -5.98 9.35 0.02
C THR A 306 -6.86 8.81 1.13
N ALA A 307 -7.27 9.68 2.05
CA ALA A 307 -8.18 9.33 3.15
C ALA A 307 -7.75 8.09 3.97
N CYS A 308 -6.46 7.78 4.00
CA CYS A 308 -5.92 6.67 4.78
C CYS A 308 -5.86 7.03 6.26
N LYS A 309 -6.09 6.04 7.12
CA LYS A 309 -6.02 6.22 8.58
C LYS A 309 -5.08 5.22 9.22
N ALA A 310 -4.19 5.71 10.10
CA ALA A 310 -3.29 4.88 10.90
C ALA A 310 -3.39 5.28 12.37
N TRP A 311 -3.86 4.37 13.25
CA TRP A 311 -4.18 4.71 14.62
C TRP A 311 -3.95 3.56 15.61
N TYR A 312 -3.67 3.91 16.87
CA TYR A 312 -3.37 2.96 17.95
C TYR A 312 -2.22 1.98 17.64
N ASN A 313 -1.29 2.36 16.77
CA ASN A 313 -0.19 1.51 16.41
C ASN A 313 0.82 1.45 17.56
N ARG A 314 1.30 0.24 17.88
CA ARG A 314 2.17 -0.05 19.03
C ARG A 314 1.66 0.52 20.36
N ARG A 315 0.41 0.37 20.63
CA ARG A 315 -0.19 0.78 21.90
C ARG A 315 0.02 -0.30 22.94
N SER A 316 0.84 -0.04 23.98
CA SER A 316 1.26 -1.01 24.98
C SER A 316 0.15 -1.56 25.88
N SER A 317 -1.03 -0.88 25.94
CA SER A 317 -2.19 -1.33 26.73
C SER A 317 -2.90 -2.56 26.16
N SER A 318 -2.48 -3.05 25.02
CA SER A 318 -3.05 -4.27 24.43
C SER A 318 -2.62 -5.56 25.16
N GLY A 319 -1.89 -5.47 26.26
CA GLY A 319 -1.52 -6.64 27.08
C GLY A 319 -0.47 -7.55 26.45
N VAL A 320 0.28 -7.06 25.46
CA VAL A 320 1.31 -7.87 24.80
C VAL A 320 2.49 -8.05 25.73
N GLU A 321 2.68 -9.26 26.22
CA GLU A 321 3.97 -9.67 26.77
C GLU A 321 5.03 -9.63 25.64
N GLY A 322 6.00 -8.74 25.77
CA GLY A 322 7.07 -8.58 24.78
C GLY A 322 7.32 -7.14 24.37
N ALA A 323 6.34 -6.24 24.48
CA ALA A 323 6.57 -4.80 24.38
C ALA A 323 7.30 -4.25 25.64
N LYS A 324 8.24 -5.01 26.19
CA LYS A 324 9.12 -4.57 27.27
C LYS A 324 10.18 -3.65 26.70
N GLY A 325 9.82 -2.41 26.47
CA GLY A 325 10.74 -1.36 26.08
C GLY A 325 9.94 -0.12 25.80
N SER A 326 10.44 1.03 26.22
CA SER A 326 9.94 2.30 25.70
C SER A 326 10.01 2.23 24.19
N ILE A 327 8.97 2.72 23.49
CA ILE A 327 9.02 2.94 22.03
C ILE A 327 10.25 3.75 21.63
N TRP A 328 10.88 4.38 22.60
CA TRP A 328 12.06 5.20 22.53
C TRP A 328 13.30 4.50 23.09
N ASP A 329 13.29 3.19 23.25
CA ASP A 329 14.45 2.44 23.72
C ASP A 329 15.55 2.49 22.64
N THR A 330 16.49 3.40 22.86
CA THR A 330 17.63 3.66 21.98
C THR A 330 18.68 2.57 22.00
N LYS A 331 18.54 1.51 22.83
CA LYS A 331 19.52 0.44 22.94
C LYS A 331 19.67 -0.43 21.68
N GLY A 332 18.77 -0.29 20.73
CA GLY A 332 18.84 -0.93 19.41
C GLY A 332 19.23 0.01 18.27
N SER A 333 19.68 1.24 18.55
CA SER A 333 20.11 2.16 17.52
C SER A 333 21.42 1.65 16.90
N ASN A 334 21.33 0.96 15.78
CA ASN A 334 22.49 0.80 14.91
C ASN A 334 22.94 2.19 14.48
N ALA A 335 24.23 2.48 14.66
CA ALA A 335 24.85 3.73 14.24
C ALA A 335 24.69 4.03 12.73
N GLU A 336 24.23 3.05 11.96
CA GLU A 336 23.91 3.15 10.54
C GLU A 336 22.60 3.87 10.23
N HIS A 337 21.72 4.03 11.22
CA HIS A 337 20.45 4.75 11.06
C HIS A 337 20.32 5.82 12.14
N PRO A 338 20.74 7.07 11.86
CA PRO A 338 20.64 8.17 12.82
C PRO A 338 19.20 8.50 13.25
N HIS A 339 18.20 7.87 12.64
CA HIS A 339 16.76 8.02 12.90
C HIS A 339 16.19 6.91 13.80
N ALA A 340 17.00 6.18 14.52
CA ALA A 340 16.55 5.14 15.45
C ALA A 340 15.41 5.56 16.42
N PRO A 341 15.32 6.82 16.85
CA PRO A 341 14.18 7.29 17.65
C PRO A 341 12.82 7.24 16.91
N ILE A 342 12.83 7.15 15.57
CA ILE A 342 11.61 7.11 14.76
C ILE A 342 11.04 5.69 14.72
N LYS A 343 11.86 4.69 14.99
CA LYS A 343 11.44 3.29 15.05
C LYS A 343 10.34 3.13 16.09
N ASN A 344 9.30 2.45 15.65
CA ASN A 344 8.34 1.81 16.54
C ASN A 344 7.12 2.65 16.90
N GLY A 345 6.09 2.50 16.09
CA GLY A 345 4.75 2.91 16.44
C GLY A 345 4.29 4.23 15.84
N ALA A 346 4.93 4.72 14.78
CA ALA A 346 4.38 5.81 14.01
C ALA A 346 3.04 5.44 13.36
N GLY A 347 2.24 6.42 13.03
CA GLY A 347 1.08 6.22 12.15
C GLY A 347 1.53 5.91 10.75
N PHE A 348 2.27 6.85 10.16
CA PHE A 348 2.88 6.74 8.84
C PHE A 348 4.40 6.89 8.94
N TYR A 349 5.14 5.97 8.35
CA TYR A 349 6.58 6.08 8.15
C TYR A 349 6.89 6.17 6.66
N VAL A 350 7.43 7.30 6.22
CA VAL A 350 7.62 7.64 4.81
C VAL A 350 9.09 7.82 4.52
N HIS A 351 9.75 6.76 4.10
CA HIS A 351 11.15 6.77 3.70
C HIS A 351 11.31 7.01 2.19
N GLY A 352 10.31 6.64 1.39
CA GLY A 352 10.28 6.89 -0.04
C GLY A 352 10.05 8.36 -0.40
N GLY A 353 10.23 8.70 -1.67
CA GLY A 353 10.11 10.07 -2.16
C GLY A 353 9.01 10.28 -3.19
N ARG A 354 8.65 11.56 -3.44
CA ARG A 354 7.60 11.95 -4.42
C ARG A 354 6.24 11.33 -4.16
N ASN A 355 5.94 11.00 -2.91
CA ASN A 355 4.64 10.46 -2.53
C ASN A 355 3.68 11.58 -2.15
N ASN A 356 2.38 11.34 -2.36
CA ASN A 356 1.32 12.29 -2.08
C ASN A 356 0.41 11.75 -0.97
N PHE A 357 0.22 12.52 0.09
CA PHE A 357 -0.70 12.23 1.18
C PHE A 357 -1.78 13.31 1.21
N THR A 358 -3.03 12.91 0.99
CA THR A 358 -4.17 13.84 0.98
C THR A 358 -5.26 13.37 1.93
N GLY A 359 -5.64 14.24 2.89
CA GLY A 359 -6.72 13.94 3.82
C GLY A 359 -6.48 12.72 4.73
N CYS A 360 -5.23 12.32 4.91
CA CYS A 360 -4.86 11.17 5.75
C CYS A 360 -4.89 11.53 7.24
N THR A 361 -5.15 10.55 8.09
CA THR A 361 -5.23 10.75 9.54
C THR A 361 -4.30 9.79 10.28
N ALA A 362 -3.44 10.34 11.15
CA ALA A 362 -2.70 9.60 12.16
C ALA A 362 -3.28 9.93 13.53
N GLN A 363 -3.66 8.93 14.35
CA GLN A 363 -4.31 9.20 15.62
C GLN A 363 -3.79 8.26 16.72
N GLU A 364 -3.45 8.82 17.88
CA GLU A 364 -3.11 8.07 19.09
C GLU A 364 -2.08 6.94 18.85
N ASN A 365 -1.09 7.20 18.02
CA ASN A 365 -0.01 6.26 17.75
C ASN A 365 1.03 6.31 18.87
N GLY A 366 1.74 5.21 19.09
CA GLY A 366 2.77 5.14 20.11
C GLY A 366 4.02 5.97 19.80
N GLY A 367 4.29 6.25 18.52
CA GLY A 367 5.35 7.12 18.03
C GLY A 367 4.82 8.41 17.39
N HIS A 368 5.50 8.91 16.38
CA HIS A 368 5.05 10.07 15.60
C HIS A 368 3.72 9.79 14.88
N GLY A 369 2.95 10.84 14.59
CA GLY A 369 1.80 10.73 13.69
C GLY A 369 2.27 10.42 12.26
N PHE A 370 3.02 11.35 11.69
CA PHE A 370 3.72 11.20 10.41
C PHE A 370 5.22 11.34 10.63
N ALA A 371 6.00 10.35 10.24
CA ALA A 371 7.45 10.37 10.20
C ALA A 371 7.92 10.49 8.75
N LEU A 372 8.22 11.71 8.31
CA LEU A 372 8.61 12.05 6.95
C LEU A 372 10.14 12.04 6.83
N VAL A 373 10.69 11.00 6.27
CA VAL A 373 12.14 10.79 6.13
C VAL A 373 12.60 10.98 4.67
N GLY A 374 11.75 10.61 3.72
CA GLY A 374 12.06 10.68 2.29
C GLY A 374 11.85 12.06 1.68
N THR A 375 12.24 12.18 0.42
CA THR A 375 12.38 13.46 -0.30
C THR A 375 11.18 13.77 -1.19
N ALA A 376 10.95 15.06 -1.46
CA ALA A 376 9.97 15.54 -2.43
C ALA A 376 8.53 15.03 -2.20
N ASN A 377 8.18 14.72 -0.95
CA ASN A 377 6.83 14.29 -0.59
C ASN A 377 5.87 15.47 -0.47
N GLN A 378 4.58 15.24 -0.68
CA GLN A 378 3.52 16.21 -0.48
C GLN A 378 2.55 15.71 0.60
N VAL A 379 2.21 16.57 1.57
CA VAL A 379 1.30 16.26 2.67
C VAL A 379 0.27 17.38 2.75
N VAL A 380 -0.96 17.10 2.34
CA VAL A 380 -2.00 18.11 2.14
C VAL A 380 -3.27 17.76 2.89
N GLY A 381 -3.76 18.66 3.74
CA GLY A 381 -5.01 18.48 4.46
C GLY A 381 -5.02 17.26 5.40
N CYS A 382 -3.85 16.80 5.84
CA CYS A 382 -3.74 15.67 6.75
C CYS A 382 -3.88 16.10 8.21
N ARG A 383 -4.32 15.16 9.06
CA ARG A 383 -4.45 15.37 10.49
C ARG A 383 -3.57 14.38 11.25
N ALA A 384 -2.81 14.89 12.20
CA ALA A 384 -2.17 14.06 13.21
C ALA A 384 -2.68 14.45 14.59
N ALA A 385 -3.12 13.46 15.38
CA ALA A 385 -3.77 13.74 16.64
C ALA A 385 -3.21 12.85 17.75
N SER A 386 -2.79 13.49 18.84
CA SER A 386 -2.38 12.82 20.08
C SER A 386 -1.36 11.69 19.88
N SER A 387 -0.38 11.90 18.99
CA SER A 387 0.71 10.96 18.78
C SER A 387 1.62 10.85 20.01
N SER A 388 2.38 9.78 20.12
CA SER A 388 3.19 9.48 21.32
C SER A 388 2.35 9.33 22.61
N TRP A 389 1.13 8.85 22.47
CA TRP A 389 0.12 8.71 23.53
C TRP A 389 0.59 7.99 24.81
N TRP A 390 1.61 7.16 24.69
CA TRP A 390 1.99 6.25 25.78
C TRP A 390 3.07 6.76 26.72
N ASP A 391 3.67 7.88 26.43
CA ASP A 391 4.65 8.40 27.35
C ASP A 391 4.00 9.21 28.47
N THR A 392 3.13 8.55 29.23
CA THR A 392 2.56 9.11 30.47
C THR A 392 3.62 9.34 31.54
N SER A 393 4.86 8.87 31.33
CA SER A 393 5.96 9.06 32.28
C SER A 393 6.57 10.47 32.19
N GLY A 394 6.13 11.31 31.27
CA GLY A 394 6.71 12.62 31.00
C GLY A 394 8.13 12.55 30.41
N LYS A 395 8.49 11.38 29.88
CA LYS A 395 9.81 11.10 29.29
C LYS A 395 9.78 10.90 27.80
N ALA A 396 8.70 11.31 27.11
CA ALA A 396 8.74 11.39 25.66
C ALA A 396 10.00 12.15 25.24
N PRO A 397 10.83 11.60 24.34
CA PRO A 397 12.00 12.34 23.90
C PRO A 397 11.54 13.68 23.32
N ASN A 398 12.38 14.69 23.48
CA ASN A 398 12.12 16.03 22.95
C ASN A 398 11.88 16.09 21.43
N SER A 399 11.93 14.94 20.76
CA SER A 399 11.67 14.76 19.33
C SER A 399 10.28 14.22 19.00
N ALA A 400 9.45 13.85 20.01
CA ALA A 400 8.10 13.37 19.75
C ALA A 400 7.23 14.47 19.10
N ALA A 401 6.64 14.17 17.95
CA ALA A 401 5.85 15.12 17.18
C ALA A 401 4.65 14.43 16.48
N ASP A 402 3.60 15.19 16.25
CA ASP A 402 2.52 14.75 15.37
C ASP A 402 3.00 14.67 13.92
N PHE A 403 3.71 15.71 13.46
CA PHE A 403 4.43 15.69 12.19
C PHE A 403 5.93 15.84 12.43
N PHE A 404 6.67 14.79 12.18
CA PHE A 404 8.12 14.76 12.25
C PHE A 404 8.72 14.79 10.85
N VAL A 405 9.65 15.70 10.61
CA VAL A 405 10.38 15.87 9.34
C VAL A 405 11.86 15.69 9.62
N ALA A 406 12.41 14.61 9.08
CA ALA A 406 13.82 14.28 9.26
C ALA A 406 14.74 15.23 8.47
N ASN A 407 16.00 15.31 8.87
CA ASN A 407 17.00 16.16 8.25
C ASN A 407 17.29 15.82 6.76
N TRP A 408 16.85 14.68 6.28
CA TRP A 408 17.04 14.23 4.90
C TRP A 408 15.80 14.47 4.02
N ALA A 409 14.70 14.91 4.60
CA ALA A 409 13.47 15.24 3.89
C ALA A 409 13.60 16.62 3.23
N TRP A 410 14.08 16.65 2.01
CA TRP A 410 14.14 17.86 1.19
C TRP A 410 13.10 17.85 0.07
N GLY A 411 12.77 19.02 -0.47
CA GLY A 411 11.74 19.16 -1.49
C GLY A 411 10.33 18.90 -0.98
N LEU A 412 10.11 18.98 0.35
CA LEU A 412 8.84 18.67 1.00
C LEU A 412 7.84 19.82 0.87
N VAL A 413 6.58 19.48 0.55
CA VAL A 413 5.46 20.42 0.58
C VAL A 413 4.42 19.96 1.62
N MET A 414 4.09 20.82 2.58
CA MET A 414 3.09 20.57 3.62
C MET A 414 2.08 21.71 3.64
N THR A 415 0.81 21.45 3.36
CA THR A 415 -0.20 22.51 3.28
C THR A 415 -1.52 22.12 3.96
N GLY A 416 -2.03 23.00 4.82
CA GLY A 416 -3.35 22.85 5.43
C GLY A 416 -3.46 21.66 6.39
N ASN A 417 -2.33 21.22 6.97
CA ASN A 417 -2.33 20.10 7.90
C ASN A 417 -2.65 20.55 9.33
N ILE A 418 -3.20 19.65 10.13
CA ILE A 418 -3.58 19.91 11.53
C ILE A 418 -2.87 18.93 12.45
N ALA A 419 -2.05 19.47 13.36
CA ALA A 419 -1.53 18.75 14.52
C ALA A 419 -2.40 19.09 15.73
N GLN A 420 -2.96 18.10 16.42
CA GLN A 420 -3.91 18.35 17.51
C GLN A 420 -3.65 17.45 18.71
N SER A 421 -3.61 18.03 19.91
CA SER A 421 -3.72 17.25 21.15
C SER A 421 -5.18 17.18 21.57
N GLU A 422 -5.77 15.99 21.55
CA GLU A 422 -7.19 15.78 21.92
C GLU A 422 -7.42 15.70 23.42
N TYR A 423 -6.38 15.41 24.20
CA TYR A 423 -6.49 15.09 25.63
C TYR A 423 -5.66 16.02 26.51
N GLY A 424 -5.23 17.16 25.98
CA GLY A 424 -4.46 18.16 26.73
C GLY A 424 -2.97 17.80 26.88
N GLU A 425 -2.26 18.61 27.66
CA GLU A 425 -0.79 18.58 27.79
C GLU A 425 -0.18 17.28 28.33
N LYS A 426 -0.99 16.37 28.88
CA LYS A 426 -0.50 15.18 29.60
C LYS A 426 -0.32 13.95 28.70
N THR A 427 -0.78 14.01 27.47
CA THR A 427 -0.89 12.83 26.62
C THR A 427 -0.54 13.17 25.22
N GLY A 428 0.68 12.95 24.79
CA GLY A 428 0.95 13.11 23.40
C GLY A 428 2.31 13.67 23.05
N ALA A 429 2.44 14.05 21.81
CA ALA A 429 3.63 14.61 21.24
C ALA A 429 4.05 15.92 21.94
N ASN A 430 5.35 16.10 22.13
CA ASN A 430 5.88 17.35 22.65
C ASN A 430 5.73 18.50 21.65
N HIS A 431 5.60 18.18 20.36
CA HIS A 431 5.53 19.14 19.28
C HIS A 431 4.39 18.79 18.31
N GLY A 432 3.67 19.81 17.84
CA GLY A 432 2.79 19.64 16.68
C GLY A 432 3.59 19.33 15.44
N TYR A 433 4.62 20.14 15.18
CA TYR A 433 5.53 19.97 14.06
C TYR A 433 6.97 20.02 14.56
N PHE A 434 7.77 19.04 14.15
CA PHE A 434 9.21 19.04 14.41
C PHE A 434 10.00 18.83 13.12
N PHE A 435 10.79 19.83 12.75
CA PHE A 435 11.72 19.78 11.63
C PHE A 435 13.14 19.63 12.19
N GLU A 436 13.84 18.57 11.85
CA GLU A 436 15.23 18.41 12.21
C GLU A 436 16.14 19.41 11.46
N SER A 437 17.37 19.57 11.93
CA SER A 437 18.36 20.46 11.29
C SER A 437 18.69 20.01 9.87
N TRP A 438 19.12 20.94 9.03
CA TRP A 438 19.63 20.74 7.68
C TRP A 438 18.57 20.44 6.58
N GLY A 439 17.29 20.37 6.89
CA GLY A 439 16.24 20.32 5.88
C GLY A 439 16.34 21.52 4.91
N HIS A 440 16.16 21.29 3.61
CA HIS A 440 16.20 22.35 2.59
C HIS A 440 15.11 22.15 1.54
N ASP A 441 14.79 23.23 0.79
CA ASP A 441 13.72 23.23 -0.21
C ASP A 441 12.36 22.74 0.37
N ILE A 442 11.99 23.27 1.55
CA ILE A 442 10.76 22.90 2.28
C ILE A 442 9.78 24.06 2.21
N ILE A 443 8.54 23.77 1.83
CA ILE A 443 7.41 24.69 1.90
C ILE A 443 6.35 24.08 2.81
N ALA A 444 6.18 24.67 4.00
CA ALA A 444 5.14 24.29 4.96
C ALA A 444 4.28 25.52 5.29
N ARG A 445 3.07 25.61 4.71
CA ARG A 445 2.20 26.79 4.85
C ARG A 445 0.76 26.41 5.19
N GLY A 446 0.08 27.31 5.89
CA GLY A 446 -1.33 27.13 6.27
C GLY A 446 -1.57 25.96 7.21
N ASN A 447 -0.53 25.48 7.88
CA ASN A 447 -0.61 24.39 8.86
C ASN A 447 -1.03 24.96 10.22
N ALA A 448 -1.75 24.17 11.02
CA ALA A 448 -2.19 24.56 12.35
C ALA A 448 -1.74 23.55 13.43
N ALA A 449 -1.42 24.07 14.61
CA ALA A 449 -1.17 23.27 15.80
C ALA A 449 -2.18 23.69 16.89
N ILE A 450 -3.03 22.75 17.31
CA ILE A 450 -4.12 22.97 18.24
C ILE A 450 -3.84 22.25 19.54
N ALA A 451 -3.86 22.99 20.65
CA ALA A 451 -3.64 22.47 22.01
C ALA A 451 -2.33 21.65 22.16
N GLN A 452 -1.29 21.99 21.39
CA GLN A 452 0.02 21.36 21.48
C GLN A 452 0.91 22.06 22.52
N PRO A 453 1.74 21.35 23.28
CA PRO A 453 2.73 21.96 24.19
C PRO A 453 3.67 22.91 23.45
N THR A 454 4.13 22.51 22.26
CA THR A 454 4.90 23.32 21.33
C THR A 454 4.34 23.17 19.94
N ALA A 455 3.91 24.28 19.32
CA ALA A 455 3.35 24.24 17.97
C ALA A 455 4.42 23.81 16.94
N LEU A 456 5.59 24.42 17.01
CA LEU A 456 6.68 24.23 16.05
C LEU A 456 8.03 24.14 16.77
N LYS A 457 8.79 23.11 16.45
CA LYS A 457 10.22 23.03 16.72
C LYS A 457 10.97 22.88 15.39
N ALA A 458 11.92 23.73 15.14
CA ALA A 458 12.76 23.65 13.96
C ALA A 458 14.24 23.79 14.36
N GLY A 459 15.07 22.93 13.80
CA GLY A 459 16.54 23.05 13.91
C GLY A 459 17.08 24.12 12.97
N SER A 460 18.40 24.17 12.81
CA SER A 460 19.03 25.06 11.82
C SER A 460 18.70 24.57 10.41
N MET A 461 17.89 25.33 9.69
CA MET A 461 17.43 24.97 8.35
C MET A 461 18.45 25.32 7.27
N GLY A 462 18.42 24.59 6.18
CA GLY A 462 19.19 24.85 4.96
C GLY A 462 18.56 25.94 4.08
N LYS A 463 18.76 25.82 2.76
CA LYS A 463 18.28 26.81 1.79
C LYS A 463 16.80 26.64 1.48
N ASN A 464 16.16 27.72 1.02
CA ASN A 464 14.81 27.72 0.46
C ASN A 464 13.75 27.09 1.40
N VAL A 465 13.76 27.47 2.67
CA VAL A 465 12.83 26.93 3.66
C VAL A 465 11.81 27.97 4.08
N ILE A 466 10.54 27.64 3.97
CA ILE A 466 9.41 28.42 4.47
C ILE A 466 8.60 27.50 5.39
N ILE A 467 8.53 27.85 6.68
CA ILE A 467 7.76 27.10 7.66
C ILE A 467 6.83 28.10 8.39
N GLU A 468 5.53 27.94 8.18
CA GLU A 468 4.48 28.73 8.81
C GLU A 468 3.51 27.77 9.50
N VAL A 469 3.42 27.84 10.82
CA VAL A 469 2.49 27.05 11.64
C VAL A 469 1.72 28.00 12.54
N ASN A 470 0.41 28.03 12.39
CA ASN A 470 -0.48 28.80 13.25
C ASN A 470 -0.72 28.02 14.54
N GLN A 471 -0.46 28.66 15.67
CA GLN A 471 -0.80 28.09 16.98
C GLN A 471 -2.18 28.56 17.40
N GLU A 472 -3.10 27.64 17.59
CA GLU A 472 -4.40 27.92 18.16
C GLU A 472 -4.46 27.39 19.59
N THR A 473 -4.73 28.27 20.52
CA THR A 473 -5.01 27.92 21.92
C THR A 473 -6.52 27.74 22.05
N VAL A 474 -6.99 26.53 22.31
CA VAL A 474 -8.38 26.32 22.72
C VAL A 474 -8.52 26.94 24.11
N LYS A 475 -9.07 28.14 24.19
CA LYS A 475 -9.50 28.70 25.49
C LYS A 475 -10.61 27.77 25.97
N GLY A 476 -10.36 27.08 27.09
CA GLY A 476 -11.29 26.13 27.66
C GLY A 476 -12.69 26.72 27.80
N ALA A 477 -13.68 25.89 27.46
CA ALA A 477 -15.08 26.17 27.80
C ALA A 477 -15.31 25.92 29.29
#